data_e9dd7c617217a953d427a6c1a635ddb4
#
_entry.id   e9dd7c617217a953d427a6c1a635ddb4
#
_cell.length_a   1.000
_cell.length_b   1.000
_cell.length_c   1.000
_cell.angle_alpha   90.00
_cell.angle_beta   90.00
_cell.angle_gamma   90.00
#
_symmetry.space_group_name_H-M   'P 1'
#
loop_
_entity.id
_entity.type
_entity.pdbx_description
1 polymer ?
#
loop_
_entity_poly.entity_id
_entity_poly.type
_entity_poly.pdbx_seq_one_letter_code
_entity_poly.pdbx_strand_id
1 'polypeptide(L)'
;LGEGKKVNLEANLSSKKSSYNISVTEPYFLDRHLSLYGDIFNQETENSKGDIKSNPSGFGFGLGFKNHSLTQSLKYKFSTSETTTSSSSTSTSLTGEEGIEIITSSITHNVSKDTRDSYYNPTSGYNWRLSNTIAGIGGDASFYKAVFNSRIYYPIDYGDYVLGFKSGAGFITSIDDK
;
A
#
# COMPACT_ATOMS: atom_id res chain seq x y z
N LEU A 1 -14.55 3.38 -23.57
CA LEU A 1 -13.75 4.07 -22.55
C LEU A 1 -14.04 5.59 -22.54
N GLY A 2 -15.28 6.04 -22.74
CA GLY A 2 -15.63 7.47 -22.78
C GLY A 2 -16.07 8.09 -21.44
N GLU A 3 -16.19 7.31 -20.37
CA GLU A 3 -16.79 7.75 -19.10
C GLU A 3 -15.75 7.99 -17.98
N GLY A 4 -14.50 8.26 -18.33
CA GLY A 4 -13.43 8.50 -17.37
C GLY A 4 -12.86 7.23 -16.70
N LYS A 5 -13.34 6.04 -17.11
CA LYS A 5 -12.80 4.75 -16.64
C LYS A 5 -11.34 4.62 -17.03
N LYS A 6 -10.50 4.22 -16.07
CA LYS A 6 -9.07 4.07 -16.26
C LYS A 6 -8.70 2.60 -16.13
N VAL A 7 -7.97 2.09 -17.11
CA VAL A 7 -7.31 0.79 -17.05
C VAL A 7 -5.82 1.06 -17.06
N ASN A 8 -5.10 0.53 -16.10
CA ASN A 8 -3.65 0.61 -16.03
C ASN A 8 -3.07 -0.79 -16.08
N LEU A 9 -2.10 -0.97 -16.98
CA LEU A 9 -1.31 -2.18 -17.13
C LEU A 9 0.14 -1.81 -16.82
N GLU A 10 0.70 -2.42 -15.81
CA GLU A 10 2.07 -2.17 -15.38
C GLU A 10 2.86 -3.48 -15.38
N ALA A 11 3.98 -3.48 -16.07
CA ALA A 11 4.93 -4.58 -16.07
C ALA A 11 6.33 -4.01 -15.82
N ASN A 12 6.94 -4.40 -14.70
CA ASN A 12 8.31 -4.05 -14.36
C ASN A 12 9.15 -5.31 -14.34
N LEU A 13 10.18 -5.33 -15.14
CA LEU A 13 11.08 -6.46 -15.27
C LEU A 13 12.51 -6.04 -14.97
N SER A 14 13.13 -6.68 -14.00
CA SER A 14 14.55 -6.53 -13.70
C SER A 14 15.12 -7.87 -13.22
N SER A 15 16.42 -7.96 -13.12
CA SER A 15 17.11 -9.19 -12.68
C SER A 15 16.77 -9.62 -11.25
N LYS A 16 16.24 -8.71 -10.42
CA LYS A 16 15.94 -8.97 -8.99
C LYS A 16 14.48 -8.71 -8.63
N LYS A 17 13.69 -8.19 -9.56
CA LYS A 17 12.29 -7.89 -9.32
C LYS A 17 11.53 -7.97 -10.64
N SER A 18 10.50 -8.80 -10.65
CA SER A 18 9.49 -8.84 -11.70
C SER A 18 8.14 -8.52 -11.08
N SER A 19 7.35 -7.64 -11.70
CA SER A 19 6.00 -7.37 -11.23
C SER A 19 5.07 -7.09 -12.38
N TYR A 20 3.87 -7.63 -12.27
CA TYR A 20 2.74 -7.40 -13.18
C TYR A 20 1.56 -6.91 -12.35
N ASN A 21 0.94 -5.85 -12.80
CA ASN A 21 -0.26 -5.31 -12.17
C ASN A 21 -1.24 -4.86 -13.23
N ILE A 22 -2.47 -5.31 -13.09
CA ILE A 22 -3.62 -4.85 -13.88
C ILE A 22 -4.59 -4.20 -12.93
N SER A 23 -4.90 -2.94 -13.16
CA SER A 23 -5.86 -2.23 -12.32
C SER A 23 -6.90 -1.49 -13.15
N VAL A 24 -8.11 -1.44 -12.62
CA VAL A 24 -9.26 -0.74 -13.19
C VAL A 24 -9.79 0.23 -12.16
N THR A 25 -10.07 1.44 -12.58
CA THR A 25 -10.69 2.46 -11.74
C THR A 25 -11.89 3.07 -12.45
N GLU A 26 -13.04 3.03 -11.81
CA GLU A 26 -14.27 3.74 -12.17
C GLU A 26 -14.41 4.92 -11.21
N PRO A 27 -14.20 6.17 -11.65
CA PRO A 27 -14.21 7.32 -10.75
C PRO A 27 -15.59 7.80 -10.33
N TYR A 28 -16.64 7.43 -11.07
CA TYR A 28 -18.02 7.85 -10.84
C TYR A 28 -18.95 6.64 -10.80
N PHE A 29 -18.66 5.71 -9.89
CA PHE A 29 -19.45 4.50 -9.75
C PHE A 29 -20.91 4.83 -9.36
N LEU A 30 -21.85 4.31 -10.12
CA LEU A 30 -23.28 4.59 -9.99
C LEU A 30 -23.62 6.09 -10.14
N ASP A 31 -22.92 6.80 -11.02
CA ASP A 31 -23.10 8.24 -11.26
C ASP A 31 -22.95 9.11 -9.98
N ARG A 32 -22.16 8.62 -9.02
CA ARG A 32 -21.87 9.31 -7.76
C ARG A 32 -20.38 9.66 -7.66
N HIS A 33 -20.04 10.58 -6.77
CA HIS A 33 -18.64 10.88 -6.40
C HIS A 33 -18.02 9.74 -5.56
N LEU A 34 -18.20 8.53 -6.03
CA LEU A 34 -17.71 7.29 -5.45
C LEU A 34 -16.84 6.60 -6.49
N SER A 35 -15.57 6.40 -6.19
CA SER A 35 -14.67 5.64 -7.06
C SER A 35 -14.65 4.17 -6.68
N LEU A 36 -14.76 3.30 -7.68
CA LEU A 36 -14.53 1.86 -7.54
C LEU A 36 -13.15 1.54 -8.11
N TYR A 37 -12.40 0.74 -7.39
CA TYR A 37 -11.05 0.32 -7.76
C TYR A 37 -10.95 -1.20 -7.66
N GLY A 38 -10.30 -1.83 -8.65
CA GLY A 38 -9.96 -3.25 -8.63
C GLY A 38 -8.56 -3.47 -9.20
N ASP A 39 -7.81 -4.39 -8.64
CA ASP A 39 -6.47 -4.78 -9.11
C ASP A 39 -6.21 -6.28 -8.97
N ILE A 40 -5.41 -6.80 -9.89
CA ILE A 40 -4.80 -8.12 -9.83
C ILE A 40 -3.30 -7.90 -9.98
N PHE A 41 -2.53 -8.52 -9.12
CA PHE A 41 -1.07 -8.35 -9.12
C PHE A 41 -0.35 -9.67 -8.92
N ASN A 42 0.84 -9.73 -9.49
CA ASN A 42 1.84 -10.75 -9.23
C ASN A 42 3.19 -10.05 -9.16
N GLN A 43 3.96 -10.37 -8.13
CA GLN A 43 5.28 -9.80 -7.94
C GLN A 43 6.24 -10.90 -7.51
N GLU A 44 7.43 -10.88 -8.06
CA GLU A 44 8.57 -11.68 -7.62
C GLU A 44 9.67 -10.73 -7.19
N THR A 45 10.23 -10.94 -6.01
CA THR A 45 11.32 -10.11 -5.48
C THR A 45 12.38 -11.01 -4.88
N GLU A 46 13.62 -10.80 -5.28
CA GLU A 46 14.81 -11.44 -4.74
C GLU A 46 15.63 -10.38 -4.00
N ASN A 47 16.12 -10.72 -2.80
CA ASN A 47 16.96 -9.79 -2.05
C ASN A 47 18.33 -9.60 -2.74
N SER A 48 19.10 -8.60 -2.31
CA SER A 48 20.38 -8.24 -2.94
C SER A 48 21.45 -9.35 -2.88
N LYS A 49 21.30 -10.31 -1.97
CA LYS A 49 22.21 -11.45 -1.79
C LYS A 49 21.73 -12.72 -2.48
N GLY A 50 20.49 -12.72 -3.01
CA GLY A 50 19.87 -13.91 -3.61
C GLY A 50 19.37 -14.94 -2.60
N ASP A 51 19.45 -14.65 -1.30
CA ASP A 51 19.15 -15.62 -0.24
C ASP A 51 17.66 -15.71 0.09
N ILE A 52 16.88 -14.69 -0.26
CA ILE A 52 15.44 -14.63 0.03
C ILE A 52 14.70 -14.26 -1.23
N LYS A 53 13.76 -15.12 -1.64
CA LYS A 53 12.79 -14.86 -2.70
C LYS A 53 11.40 -14.78 -2.11
N SER A 54 10.60 -13.85 -2.59
CA SER A 54 9.22 -13.68 -2.18
C SER A 54 8.34 -13.40 -3.40
N ASN A 55 7.25 -14.18 -3.53
CA ASN A 55 6.36 -14.17 -4.69
C ASN A 55 4.93 -13.81 -4.28
N PRO A 56 4.64 -12.58 -3.81
CA PRO A 56 3.29 -12.19 -3.51
C PRO A 56 2.44 -12.06 -4.78
N SER A 57 1.30 -12.74 -4.78
CA SER A 57 0.28 -12.63 -5.81
C SER A 57 -1.10 -12.48 -5.19
N GLY A 58 -2.04 -11.86 -5.91
CA GLY A 58 -3.37 -11.69 -5.36
C GLY A 58 -4.22 -10.67 -6.11
N PHE A 59 -5.28 -10.26 -5.45
CA PHE A 59 -6.21 -9.26 -5.96
C PHE A 59 -6.66 -8.30 -4.86
N GLY A 60 -7.14 -7.17 -5.30
CA GLY A 60 -7.72 -6.16 -4.41
C GLY A 60 -8.93 -5.49 -5.05
N PHE A 61 -9.83 -5.01 -4.23
CA PHE A 61 -10.89 -4.12 -4.66
C PHE A 61 -11.18 -3.11 -3.56
N GLY A 62 -11.70 -1.96 -3.94
CA GLY A 62 -11.94 -0.91 -2.97
C GLY A 62 -12.87 0.17 -3.48
N LEU A 63 -13.35 0.95 -2.54
CA LEU A 63 -14.18 2.11 -2.75
C LEU A 63 -13.48 3.35 -2.21
N GLY A 64 -13.56 4.44 -2.94
CA GLY A 64 -13.03 5.73 -2.51
C GLY A 64 -14.07 6.83 -2.67
N PHE A 65 -14.10 7.76 -1.74
CA PHE A 65 -14.94 8.93 -1.82
C PHE A 65 -14.24 10.16 -1.25
N LYS A 66 -14.61 11.28 -1.80
CA LYS A 66 -14.10 12.58 -1.34
C LYS A 66 -15.27 13.40 -0.81
N ASN A 67 -15.15 13.85 0.43
CA ASN A 67 -16.09 14.75 1.06
C ASN A 67 -15.36 16.03 1.46
N HIS A 68 -15.68 17.15 0.78
CA HIS A 68 -15.03 18.45 0.96
C HIS A 68 -13.50 18.33 0.87
N SER A 69 -12.82 18.35 2.02
CA SER A 69 -11.36 18.29 2.09
C SER A 69 -10.81 16.92 2.49
N LEU A 70 -11.68 15.96 2.84
CA LEU A 70 -11.27 14.61 3.25
C LEU A 70 -11.44 13.64 2.09
N THR A 71 -10.39 12.88 1.81
CA THR A 71 -10.43 11.73 0.91
C THR A 71 -10.37 10.46 1.76
N GLN A 72 -11.33 9.56 1.56
CA GLN A 72 -11.40 8.29 2.26
C GLN A 72 -11.42 7.15 1.26
N SER A 73 -10.85 6.02 1.63
CA SER A 73 -10.96 4.79 0.85
C SER A 73 -10.97 3.57 1.76
N LEU A 74 -11.74 2.59 1.35
CA LEU A 74 -11.78 1.27 1.95
C LEU A 74 -11.34 0.28 0.89
N LYS A 75 -10.29 -0.50 1.17
CA LYS A 75 -9.73 -1.49 0.25
C LYS A 75 -9.66 -2.85 0.93
N TYR A 76 -10.22 -3.86 0.30
CA TYR A 76 -9.96 -5.25 0.59
C TYR A 76 -8.80 -5.75 -0.27
N LYS A 77 -7.90 -6.54 0.30
CA LYS A 77 -6.81 -7.20 -0.39
C LYS A 77 -6.69 -8.64 0.07
N PHE A 78 -6.67 -9.55 -0.90
CA PHE A 78 -6.30 -10.95 -0.70
C PHE A 78 -4.98 -11.21 -1.40
N SER A 79 -4.03 -11.86 -0.73
CA SER A 79 -2.75 -12.23 -1.32
C SER A 79 -2.22 -13.52 -0.73
N THR A 80 -1.60 -14.33 -1.57
CA THR A 80 -0.72 -15.42 -1.17
C THR A 80 0.72 -14.94 -1.40
N SER A 81 1.62 -15.29 -0.49
CA SER A 81 3.04 -14.99 -0.64
C SER A 81 3.84 -16.23 -0.24
N GLU A 82 4.56 -16.79 -1.19
CA GLU A 82 5.55 -17.83 -0.92
C GLU A 82 6.90 -17.16 -0.69
N THR A 83 7.54 -17.49 0.42
CA THR A 83 8.88 -16.99 0.75
C THR A 83 9.83 -18.15 0.89
N THR A 84 10.83 -18.23 0.02
CA THR A 84 11.92 -19.22 0.07
C THR A 84 13.19 -18.56 0.56
N THR A 85 13.91 -19.24 1.45
CA THR A 85 15.20 -18.79 1.98
C THR A 85 16.28 -19.80 1.64
N SER A 86 17.28 -19.37 0.86
CA SER A 86 18.46 -20.15 0.54
C SER A 86 19.60 -19.74 1.48
N SER A 87 19.67 -20.28 2.68
CA SER A 87 20.82 -20.01 3.57
C SER A 87 21.75 -21.21 3.66
N SER A 88 22.99 -21.03 3.20
CA SER A 88 24.11 -21.94 3.39
C SER A 88 24.89 -21.66 4.67
N SER A 89 24.26 -21.31 5.77
CA SER A 89 24.94 -21.11 7.03
C SER A 89 24.33 -21.94 8.16
N THR A 90 25.20 -22.78 8.68
CA THR A 90 25.13 -23.68 9.82
C THR A 90 24.49 -23.04 11.06
N SER A 91 23.18 -23.05 11.15
CA SER A 91 22.46 -22.89 12.41
C SER A 91 21.06 -23.48 12.24
N THR A 92 20.99 -24.73 12.60
CA THR A 92 19.82 -25.48 13.12
C THR A 92 18.43 -24.98 12.71
N SER A 93 17.75 -25.82 11.90
CA SER A 93 16.31 -26.03 11.88
C SER A 93 15.43 -25.38 10.82
N LEU A 94 15.93 -24.93 9.70
CA LEU A 94 15.09 -24.81 8.48
C LEU A 94 15.93 -25.22 7.26
N THR A 95 16.40 -26.46 7.24
CA THR A 95 16.98 -27.10 6.06
C THR A 95 15.86 -27.75 5.27
N GLY A 96 15.30 -27.00 4.35
CA GLY A 96 14.42 -27.45 3.30
C GLY A 96 14.11 -26.25 2.41
N GLU A 97 14.22 -26.40 1.12
CA GLU A 97 13.69 -25.46 0.13
C GLU A 97 12.14 -25.43 0.15
N GLU A 98 11.52 -25.68 1.28
CA GLU A 98 10.08 -25.54 1.44
C GLU A 98 9.78 -24.06 1.62
N GLY A 99 9.19 -23.47 0.58
CA GLY A 99 8.64 -22.11 0.65
C GLY A 99 7.52 -22.06 1.69
N ILE A 100 7.61 -21.10 2.60
CA ILE A 100 6.51 -20.83 3.52
C ILE A 100 5.48 -20.02 2.74
N GLU A 101 4.33 -20.63 2.47
CA GLU A 101 3.18 -19.93 1.90
C GLU A 101 2.39 -19.26 3.02
N ILE A 102 2.15 -17.96 2.90
CA ILE A 102 1.34 -17.17 3.82
C ILE A 102 0.19 -16.55 3.05
N ILE A 103 -1.01 -16.89 3.46
CA ILE A 103 -2.24 -16.29 2.96
C ILE A 103 -2.59 -15.08 3.83
N THR A 104 -2.78 -13.94 3.20
CA THR A 104 -3.17 -12.70 3.88
C THR A 104 -4.45 -12.15 3.28
N SER A 105 -5.47 -12.00 4.11
CA SER A 105 -6.72 -11.33 3.79
C SER A 105 -6.87 -10.12 4.69
N SER A 106 -6.97 -8.92 4.11
CA SER A 106 -6.94 -7.68 4.87
C SER A 106 -7.89 -6.62 4.35
N ILE A 107 -8.38 -5.79 5.26
CA ILE A 107 -9.13 -4.58 4.96
C ILE A 107 -8.29 -3.39 5.40
N THR A 108 -8.12 -2.43 4.49
CA THR A 108 -7.41 -1.18 4.76
C THR A 108 -8.37 0.01 4.59
N HIS A 109 -8.51 0.81 5.64
CA HIS A 109 -9.18 2.10 5.60
C HIS A 109 -8.14 3.22 5.60
N ASN A 110 -8.19 4.06 4.58
CA ASN A 110 -7.35 5.25 4.48
C ASN A 110 -8.19 6.51 4.62
N VAL A 111 -7.69 7.47 5.38
CA VAL A 111 -8.23 8.82 5.47
C VAL A 111 -7.08 9.79 5.22
N SER A 112 -7.31 10.78 4.37
CA SER A 112 -6.31 11.81 4.10
C SER A 112 -6.93 13.17 3.86
N LYS A 113 -6.17 14.20 4.20
CA LYS A 113 -6.51 15.59 3.90
C LYS A 113 -5.30 16.26 3.28
N ASP A 114 -5.54 17.04 2.23
CA ASP A 114 -4.52 17.80 1.54
C ASP A 114 -5.03 19.22 1.33
N THR A 115 -4.32 20.18 1.93
CA THR A 115 -4.62 21.61 1.86
C THR A 115 -3.45 22.41 1.30
N ARG A 116 -2.47 21.71 0.70
CA ARG A 116 -1.31 22.36 0.11
C ARG A 116 -1.73 23.23 -1.08
N ASP A 117 -1.07 24.34 -1.23
CA ASP A 117 -1.24 25.26 -2.38
C ASP A 117 -0.79 24.63 -3.71
N SER A 118 0.22 23.76 -3.68
CA SER A 118 0.72 23.01 -4.84
C SER A 118 1.02 21.55 -4.49
N TYR A 119 0.74 20.65 -5.42
CA TYR A 119 1.08 19.24 -5.27
C TYR A 119 2.58 18.97 -5.48
N TYR A 120 3.18 19.64 -6.47
CA TYR A 120 4.58 19.39 -6.88
C TYR A 120 5.58 20.27 -6.13
N ASN A 121 5.23 21.53 -5.93
CA ASN A 121 6.10 22.50 -5.26
C ASN A 121 5.30 23.26 -4.20
N PRO A 122 4.98 22.63 -3.07
CA PRO A 122 4.18 23.25 -2.02
C PRO A 122 4.98 24.32 -1.28
N THR A 123 4.39 25.49 -1.12
CA THR A 123 4.93 26.60 -0.34
C THR A 123 4.17 26.81 0.95
N SER A 124 2.91 26.38 1.04
CA SER A 124 2.07 26.52 2.23
C SER A 124 1.06 25.38 2.37
N GLY A 125 0.52 25.23 3.56
CA GLY A 125 -0.51 24.25 3.88
C GLY A 125 0.04 22.93 4.43
N TYR A 126 -0.81 21.93 4.48
CA TYR A 126 -0.45 20.62 5.04
C TYR A 126 -1.13 19.48 4.28
N ASN A 127 -0.50 18.32 4.39
CA ASN A 127 -1.06 17.05 3.95
C ASN A 127 -0.86 16.03 5.08
N TRP A 128 -1.90 15.26 5.40
CA TRP A 128 -1.76 14.10 6.27
C TRP A 128 -2.54 12.91 5.75
N ARG A 129 -2.09 11.71 6.12
CA ARG A 129 -2.72 10.43 5.80
C ARG A 129 -2.65 9.51 7.01
N LEU A 130 -3.79 8.90 7.34
CA LEU A 130 -3.91 7.81 8.28
C LEU A 130 -4.36 6.57 7.53
N SER A 131 -3.65 5.46 7.72
CA SER A 131 -3.95 4.16 7.12
C SER A 131 -4.11 3.14 8.23
N ASN A 132 -5.28 2.52 8.33
CA ASN A 132 -5.59 1.44 9.27
C ASN A 132 -5.82 0.16 8.49
N THR A 133 -5.08 -0.89 8.81
CA THR A 133 -5.19 -2.21 8.16
C THR A 133 -5.48 -3.26 9.22
N ILE A 134 -6.50 -4.06 8.97
CA ILE A 134 -6.85 -5.25 9.74
C ILE A 134 -6.69 -6.44 8.82
N ALA A 135 -5.85 -7.40 9.20
CA ALA A 135 -5.71 -8.70 8.56
C ALA A 135 -6.22 -9.79 9.51
N GLY A 136 -6.65 -10.93 8.96
CA GLY A 136 -7.17 -12.07 9.73
C GLY A 136 -8.61 -12.44 9.37
N ILE A 137 -9.16 -11.90 8.28
CA ILE A 137 -10.49 -12.27 7.77
C ILE A 137 -10.33 -13.47 6.82
N GLY A 138 -9.88 -14.60 7.37
CA GLY A 138 -9.51 -15.78 6.60
C GLY A 138 -8.11 -15.64 5.98
N GLY A 139 -7.18 -16.49 6.43
CA GLY A 139 -5.77 -16.47 6.07
C GLY A 139 -4.89 -16.72 7.29
N ASP A 140 -3.59 -16.78 7.09
CA ASP A 140 -2.61 -17.13 8.12
C ASP A 140 -2.15 -15.91 8.92
N ALA A 141 -2.20 -14.72 8.29
CA ALA A 141 -1.76 -13.48 8.92
C ALA A 141 -2.91 -12.79 9.66
N SER A 142 -2.73 -12.55 10.97
CA SER A 142 -3.68 -11.85 11.83
C SER A 142 -3.00 -10.70 12.55
N PHE A 143 -3.29 -9.46 12.13
CA PHE A 143 -2.71 -8.26 12.72
C PHE A 143 -3.56 -7.02 12.51
N TYR A 144 -3.37 -6.04 13.39
CA TYR A 144 -3.77 -4.66 13.20
C TYR A 144 -2.55 -3.77 12.98
N LYS A 145 -2.61 -2.94 11.95
CA LYS A 145 -1.54 -1.98 11.62
C LYS A 145 -2.14 -0.61 11.40
N ALA A 146 -1.57 0.40 12.07
CA ALA A 146 -1.89 1.80 11.82
C ALA A 146 -0.63 2.58 11.43
N VAL A 147 -0.75 3.41 10.40
CA VAL A 147 0.34 4.26 9.91
C VAL A 147 -0.19 5.68 9.69
N PHE A 148 0.46 6.64 10.31
CA PHE A 148 0.19 8.06 10.15
C PHE A 148 1.39 8.74 9.48
N ASN A 149 1.13 9.59 8.50
CA ASN A 149 2.12 10.44 7.85
C ASN A 149 1.58 11.86 7.74
N SER A 150 2.43 12.85 7.98
CA SER A 150 2.08 14.26 7.84
C SER A 150 3.21 15.06 7.21
N ARG A 151 2.83 16.07 6.45
CA ARG A 151 3.76 17.08 5.90
C ARG A 151 3.09 18.44 6.08
N ILE A 152 3.87 19.42 6.56
CA ILE A 152 3.42 20.78 6.80
C ILE A 152 4.43 21.70 6.09
N TYR A 153 3.92 22.73 5.42
CA TYR A 153 4.73 23.72 4.73
C TYR A 153 4.35 25.11 5.24
N TYR A 154 5.34 25.85 5.65
CA TYR A 154 5.17 27.21 6.18
C TYR A 154 6.09 28.17 5.44
N PRO A 155 5.55 29.20 4.77
CA PRO A 155 6.36 30.22 4.12
C PRO A 155 6.98 31.14 5.18
N ILE A 156 8.25 31.47 5.00
CA ILE A 156 9.03 32.40 5.83
C ILE A 156 9.47 33.55 4.94
N ASP A 157 9.66 34.70 5.52
CA ASP A 157 10.21 35.90 4.85
C ASP A 157 9.45 36.22 3.55
N TYR A 158 8.14 36.52 3.69
CA TYR A 158 7.21 36.80 2.60
C TYR A 158 7.15 35.75 1.47
N GLY A 159 7.63 34.53 1.75
CA GLY A 159 7.60 33.41 0.81
C GLY A 159 8.93 33.13 0.11
N ASP A 160 9.99 33.89 0.38
CA ASP A 160 11.32 33.61 -0.17
C ASP A 160 11.91 32.29 0.29
N TYR A 161 11.51 31.83 1.49
CA TYR A 161 11.90 30.54 2.04
C TYR A 161 10.68 29.74 2.46
N VAL A 162 10.75 28.41 2.35
CA VAL A 162 9.70 27.50 2.80
C VAL A 162 10.28 26.52 3.82
N LEU A 163 9.71 26.52 5.01
CA LEU A 163 10.00 25.52 6.01
C LEU A 163 9.10 24.30 5.82
N GLY A 164 9.70 23.16 5.47
CA GLY A 164 9.01 21.87 5.32
C GLY A 164 9.23 20.98 6.52
N PHE A 165 8.15 20.54 7.18
CA PHE A 165 8.19 19.57 8.26
C PHE A 165 7.50 18.29 7.85
N LYS A 166 8.18 17.14 8.00
CA LYS A 166 7.65 15.82 7.70
C LYS A 166 7.72 14.95 8.94
N SER A 167 6.59 14.32 9.30
CA SER A 167 6.49 13.37 10.40
C SER A 167 5.79 12.09 9.96
N GLY A 168 6.12 11.00 10.63
CA GLY A 168 5.49 9.71 10.42
C GLY A 168 5.59 8.85 11.67
N ALA A 169 4.54 8.12 11.96
CA ALA A 169 4.49 7.14 13.03
C ALA A 169 3.64 5.95 12.59
N GLY A 170 3.94 4.79 13.14
CA GLY A 170 3.16 3.59 12.87
C GLY A 170 3.39 2.54 13.93
N PHE A 171 2.39 1.68 14.08
CA PHE A 171 2.52 0.48 14.89
C PHE A 171 1.81 -0.70 14.24
N ILE A 172 2.19 -1.89 14.63
CA ILE A 172 1.58 -3.15 14.25
C ILE A 172 1.49 -4.03 15.51
N THR A 173 0.38 -4.73 15.66
CA THR A 173 0.17 -5.68 16.74
C THR A 173 -0.56 -6.91 16.21
N SER A 174 -0.25 -8.10 16.74
CA SER A 174 -1.05 -9.30 16.48
C SER A 174 -2.44 -9.14 17.10
N ILE A 175 -3.45 -9.70 16.44
CA ILE A 175 -4.83 -9.75 16.95
C ILE A 175 -5.08 -11.10 17.62
N ASP A 176 -4.38 -12.16 17.18
CA ASP A 176 -4.49 -13.48 17.80
C ASP A 176 -3.48 -13.64 18.94
N ASP A 177 -4.00 -13.79 20.14
CA ASP A 177 -3.26 -14.30 21.31
C ASP A 177 -3.14 -15.84 21.17
N LYS A 178 -2.20 -16.31 20.32
CA LYS A 178 -1.78 -17.72 20.28
C LYS A 178 -0.34 -17.84 20.67
#